data_b49c8fc9d092c86e9f6d4009753b2823
#
_entry.id   b49c8fc9d092c86e9f6d4009753b2823
#
_cell.length_a   1.000
_cell.length_b   1.000
_cell.length_c   1.000
_cell.angle_alpha   90.00
_cell.angle_beta   90.00
_cell.angle_gamma   90.00
#
_symmetry.space_group_name_H-M   'P 1'
#
loop_
_entity.id
_entity.type
_entity.pdbx_description
1 polymer ?
#
loop_
_entity_poly.entity_id
_entity_poly.type
_entity_poly.pdbx_seq_one_letter_code
_entity_poly.pdbx_strand_id
1 'polypeptide(L)'
;MQNSTSTFETISIENNLPTHSTNIRPALVIKKKLPLFGKKESLPNKFDFKFIDIFAGIGGIRLGFESINGECVFSSEWDKHAQKTYEANFNEIPYGDITKIDEKDIPTFDVLLAGFPCQPFSNAGLKKGFDDSRGTLFFDIARITKEHKPKVVFLENVKGFKNHDKGNTFKVVINTLEDLGYKVYSKVLNAKDFEVPQNRERIYIVAFLDDISFEFPKQMKPQTKLGNILDKAVDKKYTISDKLWAGHQRRKKEHKEKGNGFGYSLFNEDSEYTSTISARYYKDGSEILIDQKGQNPRKLTKREAARLQGFPENFEIPCSDMQAYKQFGNSVSVPVIKALAKEIHKTVFKRTS
;
A
#
# COMPACT_ATOMS: atom_id res chain seq x y z
N MET A 1 -38.84 4.34 -38.17
CA MET A 1 -38.36 3.15 -38.86
C MET A 1 -37.10 3.54 -39.62
N GLN A 2 -35.96 3.18 -39.11
CA GLN A 2 -34.72 2.90 -39.86
C GLN A 2 -33.70 2.39 -38.85
N ASN A 3 -33.44 1.10 -38.95
CA ASN A 3 -32.38 0.40 -38.21
C ASN A 3 -31.02 0.75 -38.82
N SER A 4 -30.04 1.12 -37.98
CA SER A 4 -28.63 1.12 -38.37
C SER A 4 -27.91 0.04 -37.55
N THR A 5 -27.68 -1.09 -38.19
CA THR A 5 -26.77 -2.15 -37.77
C THR A 5 -25.31 -1.69 -37.99
N SER A 6 -24.52 -1.64 -36.95
CA SER A 6 -23.07 -1.46 -37.09
C SER A 6 -22.38 -2.82 -37.19
N THR A 7 -21.80 -3.07 -38.34
CA THR A 7 -20.96 -4.24 -38.67
C THR A 7 -19.60 -4.13 -37.99
N PHE A 8 -19.22 -5.18 -37.26
CA PHE A 8 -17.84 -5.36 -36.77
C PHE A 8 -17.01 -5.99 -37.88
N GLU A 9 -16.00 -5.31 -38.37
CA GLU A 9 -14.98 -5.91 -39.22
C GLU A 9 -13.95 -6.66 -38.36
N THR A 10 -13.83 -7.97 -38.63
CA THR A 10 -12.84 -8.86 -38.05
C THR A 10 -11.61 -8.83 -38.97
N ILE A 11 -10.51 -8.23 -38.52
CA ILE A 11 -9.23 -8.29 -39.23
C ILE A 11 -8.50 -9.55 -38.81
N SER A 12 -8.39 -10.51 -39.74
CA SER A 12 -7.55 -11.68 -39.64
C SER A 12 -6.11 -11.31 -39.94
N ILE A 13 -5.18 -11.53 -39.02
CA ILE A 13 -3.74 -11.37 -39.25
C ILE A 13 -3.15 -12.76 -39.50
N GLU A 14 -2.70 -13.01 -40.71
CA GLU A 14 -1.94 -14.19 -41.08
C GLU A 14 -0.53 -14.17 -40.46
N ASN A 15 -0.21 -15.29 -39.79
CA ASN A 15 1.10 -15.55 -39.23
C ASN A 15 2.09 -15.93 -40.34
N ASN A 16 3.02 -15.05 -40.68
CA ASN A 16 4.29 -15.40 -41.32
C ASN A 16 5.45 -15.17 -40.36
N LEU A 17 5.98 -16.22 -39.79
CA LEU A 17 7.18 -16.24 -38.96
C LEU A 17 8.44 -16.32 -39.83
N PRO A 18 9.41 -15.41 -39.69
CA PRO A 18 10.78 -15.69 -40.03
C PRO A 18 11.53 -16.17 -38.78
N THR A 19 12.17 -17.33 -38.93
CA THR A 19 13.12 -17.90 -37.96
C THR A 19 14.38 -17.08 -37.94
N HIS A 20 14.57 -16.19 -36.95
CA HIS A 20 15.87 -15.81 -36.41
C HIS A 20 15.67 -15.14 -35.05
N SER A 21 16.38 -15.64 -34.05
CA SER A 21 16.35 -15.23 -32.67
C SER A 21 16.80 -13.76 -32.48
N THR A 22 15.83 -12.88 -32.19
CA THR A 22 16.09 -11.60 -31.50
C THR A 22 14.97 -11.40 -30.52
N ASN A 23 15.32 -11.21 -29.25
CA ASN A 23 14.39 -10.93 -28.17
C ASN A 23 13.59 -9.64 -28.44
N ILE A 24 12.47 -9.78 -29.10
CA ILE A 24 11.50 -8.67 -29.23
C ILE A 24 10.59 -8.72 -28.02
N ARG A 25 10.77 -7.75 -27.11
CA ARG A 25 9.88 -7.53 -25.97
C ARG A 25 8.50 -7.10 -26.49
N PRO A 26 7.39 -7.62 -25.93
CA PRO A 26 6.08 -7.15 -26.34
C PRO A 26 5.91 -5.68 -25.95
N ALA A 27 5.52 -4.86 -26.91
CA ALA A 27 5.16 -3.47 -26.66
C ALA A 27 4.02 -3.39 -25.64
N LEU A 28 4.20 -2.56 -24.63
CA LEU A 28 3.22 -2.34 -23.55
C LEU A 28 1.98 -1.66 -24.13
N VAL A 29 0.88 -2.41 -24.29
CA VAL A 29 -0.41 -1.83 -24.66
C VAL A 29 -1.06 -1.25 -23.40
N ILE A 30 -0.86 0.03 -23.15
CA ILE A 30 -1.50 0.76 -22.05
C ILE A 30 -2.94 1.08 -22.44
N LYS A 31 -3.90 0.33 -21.90
CA LYS A 31 -5.32 0.73 -21.96
C LYS A 31 -5.59 1.69 -20.80
N LYS A 32 -5.55 3.00 -21.03
CA LYS A 32 -5.89 4.02 -20.02
C LYS A 32 -7.40 4.02 -19.76
N LYS A 33 -7.83 3.69 -18.55
CA LYS A 33 -9.15 4.04 -17.99
C LYS A 33 -9.05 5.40 -17.29
N LEU A 34 -10.18 6.11 -17.22
CA LEU A 34 -10.29 7.42 -16.53
C LEU A 34 -9.93 7.31 -15.03
N PRO A 35 -9.35 8.35 -14.44
CA PRO A 35 -8.91 8.33 -13.05
C PRO A 35 -10.07 8.12 -12.07
N LEU A 36 -9.78 7.45 -10.95
CA LEU A 36 -10.71 7.13 -9.87
C LEU A 36 -11.34 8.35 -9.16
N PHE A 37 -10.90 9.56 -9.51
CA PHE A 37 -11.39 10.82 -8.94
C PHE A 37 -12.08 11.67 -10.02
N GLY A 38 -13.39 11.85 -9.86
CA GLY A 38 -14.30 12.79 -10.50
C GLY A 38 -14.04 13.22 -11.95
N LYS A 39 -15.08 13.17 -12.79
CA LYS A 39 -15.07 13.73 -14.15
C LYS A 39 -14.57 15.18 -14.11
N LYS A 40 -13.38 15.45 -14.65
CA LYS A 40 -13.00 16.75 -15.15
C LYS A 40 -12.93 16.65 -16.67
N GLU A 41 -13.89 17.27 -17.33
CA GLU A 41 -13.72 17.70 -18.72
C GLU A 41 -12.72 18.83 -18.72
N SER A 42 -11.49 18.57 -19.14
CA SER A 42 -10.52 19.57 -19.59
C SER A 42 -9.30 18.86 -20.18
N LEU A 43 -8.65 19.53 -21.13
CA LEU A 43 -7.41 19.20 -21.85
C LEU A 43 -6.40 18.34 -21.06
N PRO A 44 -5.50 17.57 -21.71
CA PRO A 44 -4.61 16.65 -21.03
C PRO A 44 -3.84 17.39 -19.94
N ASN A 45 -4.25 17.17 -18.69
CA ASN A 45 -3.57 17.75 -17.54
C ASN A 45 -2.13 17.23 -17.55
N LYS A 46 -1.18 18.14 -17.70
CA LYS A 46 0.23 17.82 -17.50
C LYS A 46 0.40 17.43 -16.04
N PHE A 47 0.82 16.19 -15.79
CA PHE A 47 1.15 15.74 -14.44
C PHE A 47 2.31 16.58 -13.89
N ASP A 48 2.30 16.83 -12.57
CA ASP A 48 3.33 17.62 -11.92
C ASP A 48 4.65 16.86 -11.78
N PHE A 49 4.56 15.53 -11.65
CA PHE A 49 5.72 14.64 -11.50
C PHE A 49 5.35 13.19 -11.89
N LYS A 50 6.38 12.38 -12.12
CA LYS A 50 6.27 10.94 -12.37
C LYS A 50 6.74 10.14 -11.17
N PHE A 51 6.08 9.01 -10.89
CA PHE A 51 6.52 8.11 -9.84
C PHE A 51 6.43 6.65 -10.24
N ILE A 52 7.19 5.82 -9.53
CA ILE A 52 7.08 4.37 -9.57
C ILE A 52 6.56 3.85 -8.23
N ASP A 53 5.77 2.75 -8.25
CA ASP A 53 5.20 2.11 -7.07
C ASP A 53 5.68 0.65 -7.03
N ILE A 54 6.72 0.38 -6.24
CA ILE A 54 7.29 -0.97 -6.09
C ILE A 54 6.84 -1.59 -4.77
N PHE A 55 6.65 -2.93 -4.77
CA PHE A 55 5.91 -3.64 -3.72
C PHE A 55 4.49 -3.08 -3.56
N ALA A 56 3.87 -2.77 -4.69
CA ALA A 56 2.68 -1.92 -4.80
C ALA A 56 1.44 -2.46 -4.04
N GLY A 57 1.40 -3.76 -3.75
CA GLY A 57 0.25 -4.38 -3.12
C GLY A 57 -1.02 -4.15 -3.93
N ILE A 58 -1.99 -3.47 -3.34
CA ILE A 58 -3.23 -3.06 -3.99
C ILE A 58 -3.27 -1.56 -4.35
N GLY A 59 -2.11 -0.88 -4.37
CA GLY A 59 -2.00 0.51 -4.80
C GLY A 59 -2.35 1.56 -3.75
N GLY A 60 -2.27 1.22 -2.46
CA GLY A 60 -2.62 2.17 -1.40
C GLY A 60 -1.69 3.40 -1.35
N ILE A 61 -0.39 3.25 -1.62
CA ILE A 61 0.55 4.37 -1.72
C ILE A 61 0.29 5.16 -3.00
N ARG A 62 0.10 4.47 -4.13
CA ARG A 62 -0.26 5.08 -5.42
C ARG A 62 -1.45 6.03 -5.31
N LEU A 63 -2.56 5.62 -4.65
CA LEU A 63 -3.73 6.46 -4.44
C LEU A 63 -3.40 7.81 -3.77
N GLY A 64 -2.45 7.81 -2.84
CA GLY A 64 -2.00 9.03 -2.19
C GLY A 64 -1.28 9.99 -3.13
N PHE A 65 -0.38 9.48 -3.97
CA PHE A 65 0.42 10.29 -4.88
C PHE A 65 -0.34 10.69 -6.16
N GLU A 66 -1.26 9.87 -6.67
CA GLU A 66 -2.18 10.28 -7.73
C GLU A 66 -3.12 11.42 -7.28
N SER A 67 -3.49 11.46 -5.99
CA SER A 67 -4.37 12.52 -5.47
C SER A 67 -3.77 13.93 -5.51
N ILE A 68 -2.47 14.04 -5.74
CA ILE A 68 -1.70 15.29 -5.84
C ILE A 68 -1.11 15.50 -7.24
N ASN A 69 -1.76 14.93 -8.27
CA ASN A 69 -1.39 15.06 -9.66
C ASN A 69 -0.07 14.37 -10.09
N GLY A 70 0.32 13.28 -9.42
CA GLY A 70 1.40 12.42 -9.86
C GLY A 70 0.96 11.39 -10.90
N GLU A 71 1.85 11.04 -11.84
CA GLU A 71 1.67 9.97 -12.83
C GLU A 71 2.46 8.73 -12.43
N CYS A 72 1.77 7.58 -12.23
CA CYS A 72 2.45 6.29 -12.08
C CYS A 72 2.94 5.81 -13.44
N VAL A 73 4.25 5.69 -13.61
CA VAL A 73 4.86 5.26 -14.88
C VAL A 73 5.36 3.81 -14.83
N PHE A 74 5.44 3.23 -13.65
CA PHE A 74 5.85 1.84 -13.45
C PHE A 74 5.35 1.34 -12.09
N SER A 75 4.89 0.09 -12.04
CA SER A 75 4.50 -0.58 -10.80
C SER A 75 4.99 -2.03 -10.77
N SER A 76 5.30 -2.55 -9.59
CA SER A 76 5.73 -3.94 -9.39
C SER A 76 5.07 -4.55 -8.16
N GLU A 77 4.50 -5.75 -8.34
CA GLU A 77 3.89 -6.58 -7.29
C GLU A 77 3.96 -8.05 -7.68
N TRP A 78 4.40 -8.91 -6.78
CA TRP A 78 4.58 -10.34 -7.06
C TRP A 78 3.35 -11.22 -6.72
N ASP A 79 2.51 -10.78 -5.73
CA ASP A 79 1.31 -11.52 -5.34
C ASP A 79 0.22 -11.40 -6.40
N LYS A 80 -0.12 -12.53 -7.03
CA LYS A 80 -1.11 -12.59 -8.11
C LYS A 80 -2.52 -12.13 -7.70
N HIS A 81 -2.89 -12.27 -6.42
CA HIS A 81 -4.17 -11.78 -5.93
C HIS A 81 -4.16 -10.26 -5.75
N ALA A 82 -3.03 -9.69 -5.29
CA ALA A 82 -2.87 -8.25 -5.21
C ALA A 82 -2.84 -7.62 -6.61
N GLN A 83 -2.13 -8.23 -7.58
CA GLN A 83 -2.11 -7.78 -8.98
C GLN A 83 -3.52 -7.68 -9.57
N LYS A 84 -4.40 -8.67 -9.34
CA LYS A 84 -5.80 -8.62 -9.83
C LYS A 84 -6.59 -7.47 -9.24
N THR A 85 -6.40 -7.18 -7.96
CA THR A 85 -7.05 -6.04 -7.31
C THR A 85 -6.47 -4.72 -7.81
N TYR A 86 -5.18 -4.66 -8.03
CA TYR A 86 -4.49 -3.50 -8.62
C TYR A 86 -5.00 -3.24 -10.05
N GLU A 87 -5.03 -4.26 -10.90
CA GLU A 87 -5.53 -4.18 -12.27
C GLU A 87 -6.97 -3.67 -12.34
N ALA A 88 -7.86 -4.18 -11.49
CA ALA A 88 -9.26 -3.76 -11.44
C ALA A 88 -9.40 -2.25 -11.15
N ASN A 89 -8.48 -1.67 -10.38
CA ASN A 89 -8.56 -0.27 -9.96
C ASN A 89 -7.76 0.70 -10.83
N PHE A 90 -6.65 0.26 -11.40
CA PHE A 90 -5.75 1.13 -12.16
C PHE A 90 -5.70 0.79 -13.65
N ASN A 91 -6.38 -0.29 -14.07
CA ASN A 91 -6.37 -0.79 -15.45
C ASN A 91 -4.93 -1.03 -15.98
N GLU A 92 -4.08 -1.51 -15.10
CA GLU A 92 -2.67 -1.78 -15.31
C GLU A 92 -2.29 -3.03 -14.51
N ILE A 93 -1.61 -3.98 -15.13
CA ILE A 93 -1.06 -5.14 -14.45
C ILE A 93 0.35 -4.76 -13.97
N PRO A 94 0.62 -4.77 -12.65
CA PRO A 94 1.96 -4.53 -12.16
C PRO A 94 2.97 -5.53 -12.73
N TYR A 95 4.18 -5.09 -13.00
CA TYR A 95 5.29 -6.00 -13.27
C TYR A 95 5.45 -6.95 -12.07
N GLY A 96 5.95 -8.15 -12.32
CA GLY A 96 6.04 -9.17 -11.28
C GLY A 96 7.06 -8.87 -10.19
N ASP A 97 7.94 -9.82 -9.94
CA ASP A 97 8.98 -9.75 -8.91
C ASP A 97 10.07 -8.72 -9.28
N ILE A 98 10.18 -7.65 -8.50
CA ILE A 98 11.14 -6.56 -8.72
C ILE A 98 12.60 -7.04 -8.73
N THR A 99 12.91 -8.13 -8.03
CA THR A 99 14.26 -8.70 -8.00
C THR A 99 14.73 -9.25 -9.34
N LYS A 100 13.81 -9.42 -10.30
CA LYS A 100 14.06 -9.94 -11.66
C LYS A 100 14.03 -8.85 -12.73
N ILE A 101 13.81 -7.62 -12.35
CA ILE A 101 13.72 -6.48 -13.26
C ILE A 101 15.04 -5.72 -13.19
N ASP A 102 15.67 -5.53 -14.36
CA ASP A 102 16.85 -4.67 -14.48
C ASP A 102 16.43 -3.21 -14.21
N GLU A 103 17.17 -2.51 -13.38
CA GLU A 103 16.90 -1.11 -13.06
C GLU A 103 16.89 -0.22 -14.33
N LYS A 104 17.68 -0.55 -15.33
CA LYS A 104 17.76 0.18 -16.61
C LYS A 104 16.51 0.03 -17.48
N ASP A 105 15.69 -1.00 -17.22
CA ASP A 105 14.42 -1.21 -17.92
C ASP A 105 13.28 -0.39 -17.31
N ILE A 106 13.50 0.23 -16.17
CA ILE A 106 12.51 1.09 -15.51
C ILE A 106 12.52 2.49 -16.17
N PRO A 107 11.37 3.04 -16.57
CA PRO A 107 11.32 4.37 -17.15
C PRO A 107 11.76 5.45 -16.15
N THR A 108 12.17 6.62 -16.64
CA THR A 108 12.56 7.76 -15.79
C THR A 108 11.40 8.28 -14.95
N PHE A 109 11.67 8.63 -13.70
CA PHE A 109 10.69 9.09 -12.72
C PHE A 109 11.33 10.07 -11.72
N ASP A 110 10.47 10.82 -11.01
CA ASP A 110 10.88 11.80 -9.99
C ASP A 110 10.80 11.25 -8.57
N VAL A 111 9.88 10.30 -8.31
CA VAL A 111 9.60 9.77 -6.97
C VAL A 111 9.56 8.24 -6.98
N LEU A 112 10.31 7.61 -6.09
CA LEU A 112 10.24 6.18 -5.81
C LEU A 112 9.35 5.94 -4.60
N LEU A 113 8.32 5.11 -4.74
CA LEU A 113 7.42 4.70 -3.67
C LEU A 113 7.63 3.23 -3.35
N ALA A 114 7.79 2.89 -2.05
CA ALA A 114 7.92 1.50 -1.62
C ALA A 114 7.40 1.25 -0.21
N GLY A 115 6.39 0.37 -0.10
CA GLY A 115 5.98 -0.28 1.14
C GLY A 115 6.62 -1.67 1.22
N PHE A 116 7.86 -1.77 1.67
CA PHE A 116 8.62 -3.01 1.62
C PHE A 116 8.48 -3.86 2.88
N PRO A 117 8.55 -5.21 2.79
CA PRO A 117 8.44 -6.08 3.95
C PRO A 117 9.65 -5.96 4.88
N CYS A 118 9.40 -6.03 6.20
CA CYS A 118 10.47 -6.10 7.20
C CYS A 118 11.15 -7.47 7.14
N GLN A 119 12.33 -7.55 6.54
CA GLN A 119 13.16 -8.74 6.50
C GLN A 119 14.51 -8.44 7.18
N PRO A 120 15.07 -9.42 7.96
CA PRO A 120 16.38 -9.24 8.55
C PRO A 120 17.45 -9.20 7.46
N PHE A 121 18.41 -8.28 7.60
CA PHE A 121 19.62 -8.31 6.81
C PHE A 121 20.49 -9.49 7.26
N SER A 122 20.95 -10.32 6.32
CA SER A 122 21.92 -11.35 6.66
C SER A 122 23.26 -10.69 7.06
N ASN A 123 23.93 -11.25 8.10
CA ASN A 123 25.25 -10.75 8.54
C ASN A 123 26.31 -10.75 7.42
N ALA A 124 26.11 -11.56 6.37
CA ALA A 124 27.00 -11.62 5.21
C ALA A 124 26.85 -10.37 4.32
N GLY A 125 25.62 -9.85 4.16
CA GLY A 125 25.36 -8.64 3.35
C GLY A 125 25.88 -7.35 3.98
N LEU A 126 25.92 -7.29 5.31
CA LEU A 126 26.44 -6.11 6.05
C LEU A 126 27.95 -5.89 5.93
N LYS A 127 28.73 -6.96 5.62
CA LYS A 127 30.21 -6.91 5.59
C LYS A 127 30.80 -6.64 4.21
N LYS A 128 30.02 -6.79 3.12
CA LYS A 128 30.54 -6.80 1.75
C LYS A 128 30.13 -5.59 0.89
N GLY A 129 29.42 -4.63 1.47
CA GLY A 129 29.03 -3.43 0.73
C GLY A 129 27.88 -3.65 -0.27
N PHE A 130 27.64 -2.69 -1.12
CA PHE A 130 26.50 -2.58 -2.03
C PHE A 130 26.42 -3.73 -3.07
N ASP A 131 27.55 -4.28 -3.49
CA ASP A 131 27.64 -5.20 -4.64
C ASP A 131 27.34 -6.68 -4.30
N ASP A 132 27.34 -7.08 -3.01
CA ASP A 132 27.14 -8.46 -2.59
C ASP A 132 25.94 -8.67 -1.64
N SER A 133 25.07 -7.66 -1.52
CA SER A 133 23.92 -7.67 -0.62
C SER A 133 22.64 -8.26 -1.25
N ARG A 134 22.78 -9.06 -2.30
CA ARG A 134 21.68 -9.81 -2.94
C ARG A 134 20.96 -10.67 -1.91
N GLY A 135 19.74 -10.29 -1.54
CA GLY A 135 18.90 -11.11 -0.64
C GLY A 135 17.92 -10.36 0.24
N THR A 136 17.93 -9.03 0.29
CA THR A 136 16.87 -8.29 0.97
C THR A 136 16.26 -7.25 0.03
N LEU A 137 14.95 -7.19 -0.01
CA LEU A 137 14.17 -6.36 -0.92
C LEU A 137 14.48 -4.85 -0.82
N PHE A 138 15.07 -4.39 0.29
CA PHE A 138 15.56 -3.02 0.40
C PHE A 138 16.71 -2.71 -0.57
N PHE A 139 17.57 -3.67 -0.86
CA PHE A 139 18.67 -3.44 -1.81
C PHE A 139 18.19 -3.33 -3.26
N ASP A 140 17.00 -3.87 -3.57
CA ASP A 140 16.33 -3.58 -4.85
C ASP A 140 15.89 -2.12 -4.92
N ILE A 141 15.38 -1.55 -3.82
CA ILE A 141 15.11 -0.11 -3.73
C ILE A 141 16.41 0.67 -3.93
N ALA A 142 17.48 0.28 -3.26
CA ALA A 142 18.76 0.98 -3.29
C ALA A 142 19.41 0.97 -4.69
N ARG A 143 19.43 -0.18 -5.42
CA ARG A 143 19.98 -0.24 -6.78
C ARG A 143 19.18 0.62 -7.77
N ILE A 144 17.85 0.61 -7.69
CA ILE A 144 16.99 1.46 -8.52
C ILE A 144 17.21 2.94 -8.17
N THR A 145 17.34 3.28 -6.89
CA THR A 145 17.66 4.65 -6.43
C THR A 145 19.01 5.11 -6.95
N LYS A 146 20.03 4.23 -6.93
CA LYS A 146 21.38 4.53 -7.42
C LYS A 146 21.40 4.83 -8.92
N GLU A 147 20.67 4.04 -9.72
CA GLU A 147 20.61 4.20 -11.17
C GLU A 147 19.86 5.45 -11.58
N HIS A 148 18.66 5.66 -11.02
CA HIS A 148 17.75 6.72 -11.48
C HIS A 148 17.90 8.05 -10.75
N LYS A 149 18.46 8.06 -9.54
CA LYS A 149 18.60 9.24 -8.68
C LYS A 149 17.33 10.10 -8.61
N PRO A 150 16.17 9.49 -8.21
CA PRO A 150 14.92 10.24 -8.14
C PRO A 150 15.05 11.41 -7.15
N LYS A 151 14.27 12.47 -7.34
CA LYS A 151 14.22 13.61 -6.42
C LYS A 151 13.81 13.21 -5.01
N VAL A 152 12.93 12.20 -4.90
CA VAL A 152 12.38 11.72 -3.63
C VAL A 152 12.34 10.21 -3.59
N VAL A 153 12.75 9.62 -2.46
CA VAL A 153 12.49 8.22 -2.11
C VAL A 153 11.56 8.20 -0.91
N PHE A 154 10.39 7.58 -1.06
CA PHE A 154 9.36 7.44 -0.04
C PHE A 154 9.24 5.96 0.36
N LEU A 155 9.49 5.67 1.64
CA LEU A 155 9.44 4.32 2.18
C LEU A 155 8.44 4.23 3.34
N GLU A 156 7.69 3.12 3.39
CA GLU A 156 6.80 2.78 4.51
C GLU A 156 7.19 1.43 5.10
N ASN A 157 7.08 1.32 6.43
CA ASN A 157 7.23 0.04 7.12
C ASN A 157 6.48 0.03 8.47
N VAL A 158 6.41 -1.14 9.11
CA VAL A 158 5.85 -1.27 10.47
C VAL A 158 6.69 -0.51 11.48
N LYS A 159 6.06 0.03 12.57
CA LYS A 159 6.77 0.75 13.65
C LYS A 159 7.94 -0.06 14.21
N GLY A 160 7.76 -1.39 14.36
CA GLY A 160 8.79 -2.29 14.87
C GLY A 160 10.08 -2.35 14.04
N PHE A 161 10.04 -1.92 12.78
CA PHE A 161 11.21 -1.82 11.90
C PHE A 161 12.32 -0.96 12.50
N LYS A 162 11.96 0.12 13.21
CA LYS A 162 12.94 1.01 13.87
C LYS A 162 13.82 0.29 14.91
N ASN A 163 13.26 -0.72 15.58
CA ASN A 163 13.94 -1.48 16.63
C ASN A 163 14.37 -2.89 16.17
N HIS A 164 14.10 -3.24 14.91
CA HIS A 164 14.46 -4.54 14.35
C HIS A 164 15.97 -4.74 14.40
N ASP A 165 16.41 -5.92 14.83
CA ASP A 165 17.83 -6.25 15.05
C ASP A 165 18.56 -5.15 15.87
N LYS A 166 18.01 -4.81 17.02
CA LYS A 166 18.53 -3.75 17.91
C LYS A 166 18.75 -2.39 17.21
N GLY A 167 17.96 -2.11 16.15
CA GLY A 167 18.03 -0.90 15.35
C GLY A 167 19.03 -0.96 14.18
N ASN A 168 19.76 -2.04 14.01
CA ASN A 168 20.74 -2.18 12.93
C ASN A 168 20.09 -2.12 11.55
N THR A 169 18.98 -2.81 11.36
CA THR A 169 18.23 -2.79 10.10
C THR A 169 17.84 -1.37 9.68
N PHE A 170 17.33 -0.59 10.60
CA PHE A 170 16.95 0.80 10.34
C PHE A 170 18.16 1.66 10.00
N LYS A 171 19.27 1.53 10.75
CA LYS A 171 20.52 2.26 10.48
C LYS A 171 21.07 1.95 9.08
N VAL A 172 21.04 0.68 8.65
CA VAL A 172 21.50 0.31 7.30
C VAL A 172 20.68 1.02 6.24
N VAL A 173 19.35 1.07 6.37
CA VAL A 173 18.49 1.78 5.41
C VAL A 173 18.83 3.26 5.34
N ILE A 174 18.97 3.93 6.51
CA ILE A 174 19.29 5.36 6.57
C ILE A 174 20.67 5.62 5.95
N ASN A 175 21.71 4.94 6.42
CA ASN A 175 23.08 5.13 5.95
C ASN A 175 23.19 4.87 4.43
N THR A 176 22.54 3.82 3.92
CA THR A 176 22.54 3.53 2.47
C THR A 176 21.95 4.67 1.66
N LEU A 177 20.84 5.28 2.11
CA LEU A 177 20.27 6.44 1.42
C LEU A 177 21.16 7.68 1.53
N GLU A 178 21.78 7.89 2.69
CA GLU A 178 22.74 8.98 2.89
C GLU A 178 24.01 8.79 2.05
N ASP A 179 24.55 7.57 1.94
CA ASP A 179 25.69 7.24 1.08
C ASP A 179 25.36 7.42 -0.43
N LEU A 180 24.08 7.31 -0.80
CA LEU A 180 23.59 7.63 -2.15
C LEU A 180 23.40 9.15 -2.38
N GLY A 181 23.67 9.98 -1.37
CA GLY A 181 23.59 11.44 -1.45
C GLY A 181 22.26 12.03 -1.04
N TYR A 182 21.38 11.27 -0.37
CA TYR A 182 20.08 11.75 0.05
C TYR A 182 20.09 12.30 1.47
N LYS A 183 19.35 13.37 1.69
CA LYS A 183 19.01 13.87 3.03
C LYS A 183 17.76 13.14 3.53
N VAL A 184 17.86 12.43 4.66
CA VAL A 184 16.85 11.47 5.11
C VAL A 184 16.09 11.98 6.33
N TYR A 185 14.77 11.87 6.28
CA TYR A 185 13.84 12.17 7.36
C TYR A 185 13.01 10.94 7.71
N SER A 186 12.73 10.72 8.98
CA SER A 186 11.87 9.61 9.39
C SER A 186 10.97 9.98 10.56
N LYS A 187 9.71 9.50 10.52
CA LYS A 187 8.75 9.70 11.61
C LYS A 187 7.76 8.54 11.69
N VAL A 188 7.39 8.18 12.91
CA VAL A 188 6.25 7.27 13.13
C VAL A 188 4.99 8.11 13.18
N LEU A 189 4.01 7.75 12.34
CA LEU A 189 2.67 8.35 12.32
C LEU A 189 1.64 7.28 12.64
N ASN A 190 0.52 7.69 13.23
CA ASN A 190 -0.59 6.81 13.57
C ASN A 190 -1.82 7.15 12.72
N ALA A 191 -2.41 6.15 12.09
CA ALA A 191 -3.54 6.33 11.18
C ALA A 191 -4.75 7.00 11.85
N LYS A 192 -4.99 6.74 13.16
CA LYS A 192 -6.06 7.39 13.93
C LYS A 192 -5.97 8.91 13.99
N ASP A 193 -4.80 9.46 13.71
CA ASP A 193 -4.58 10.90 13.65
C ASP A 193 -4.85 11.49 12.26
N PHE A 194 -5.35 10.67 11.30
CA PHE A 194 -5.55 11.00 9.88
C PHE A 194 -6.86 10.42 9.33
N GLU A 195 -8.00 10.83 9.90
CA GLU A 195 -9.35 10.57 9.38
C GLU A 195 -9.81 9.10 9.28
N VAL A 196 -9.09 8.14 9.88
CA VAL A 196 -9.56 6.75 9.96
C VAL A 196 -9.58 6.26 11.42
N PRO A 197 -10.61 5.50 11.84
CA PRO A 197 -10.74 5.04 13.22
C PRO A 197 -9.90 3.79 13.47
N GLN A 198 -8.59 3.87 13.23
CA GLN A 198 -7.67 2.74 13.40
C GLN A 198 -6.37 3.15 14.08
N ASN A 199 -6.04 2.50 15.20
CA ASN A 199 -4.74 2.63 15.84
C ASN A 199 -3.71 1.81 15.07
N ARG A 200 -3.11 2.43 14.02
CA ARG A 200 -2.11 1.81 13.15
C ARG A 200 -0.89 2.70 13.05
N GLU A 201 0.16 2.33 13.76
CA GLU A 201 1.44 3.04 13.74
C GLU A 201 2.36 2.47 12.65
N ARG A 202 2.90 3.36 11.81
CA ARG A 202 3.85 3.03 10.76
C ARG A 202 5.01 4.03 10.78
N ILE A 203 6.21 3.54 10.45
CA ILE A 203 7.34 4.42 10.19
C ILE A 203 7.32 4.81 8.72
N TYR A 204 7.50 6.10 8.49
CA TYR A 204 7.66 6.69 7.16
C TYR A 204 9.06 7.28 7.07
N ILE A 205 9.76 6.97 5.98
CA ILE A 205 11.09 7.48 5.67
C ILE A 205 10.95 8.24 4.35
N VAL A 206 11.37 9.50 4.35
CA VAL A 206 11.36 10.36 3.15
C VAL A 206 12.77 10.87 2.95
N ALA A 207 13.35 10.58 1.79
CA ALA A 207 14.69 10.97 1.45
C ALA A 207 14.67 11.88 0.21
N PHE A 208 15.38 13.00 0.26
CA PHE A 208 15.47 14.00 -0.80
C PHE A 208 16.87 14.05 -1.37
N LEU A 209 17.00 14.07 -2.70
CA LEU A 209 18.30 14.19 -3.37
C LEU A 209 18.90 15.57 -3.17
N ASP A 210 18.07 16.61 -3.14
CA ASP A 210 18.49 17.98 -2.81
C ASP A 210 18.56 18.19 -1.29
N ASP A 211 19.39 19.13 -0.83
CA ASP A 211 19.44 19.57 0.57
C ASP A 211 18.22 20.40 0.94
N ILE A 212 17.10 19.73 1.16
CA ILE A 212 15.79 20.32 1.44
C ILE A 212 15.45 20.14 2.92
N SER A 213 14.87 21.16 3.54
CA SER A 213 14.21 21.02 4.85
C SER A 213 12.81 20.47 4.65
N PHE A 214 12.44 19.43 5.40
CA PHE A 214 11.14 18.78 5.32
C PHE A 214 10.49 18.64 6.70
N GLU A 215 9.21 18.96 6.76
CA GLU A 215 8.37 18.75 7.94
C GLU A 215 7.27 17.74 7.64
N PHE A 216 7.13 16.76 8.52
CA PHE A 216 6.04 15.79 8.44
C PHE A 216 4.69 16.48 8.70
N PRO A 217 3.59 15.96 8.09
CA PRO A 217 2.27 16.52 8.30
C PRO A 217 1.91 16.55 9.79
N LYS A 218 1.20 17.62 10.18
CA LYS A 218 0.68 17.76 11.54
C LYS A 218 -0.46 16.76 11.74
N GLN A 219 -0.48 16.18 12.92
CA GLN A 219 -1.58 15.32 13.34
C GLN A 219 -2.88 16.13 13.39
N MET A 220 -3.92 15.57 12.78
CA MET A 220 -5.28 16.11 12.92
C MET A 220 -5.95 15.38 14.07
N LYS A 221 -6.83 16.08 14.83
CA LYS A 221 -7.72 15.37 15.76
C LYS A 221 -8.85 14.78 14.92
N PRO A 222 -8.94 13.45 14.75
CA PRO A 222 -9.97 12.88 13.93
C PRO A 222 -11.32 13.05 14.64
N GLN A 223 -12.34 13.42 13.87
CA GLN A 223 -13.74 13.37 14.31
C GLN A 223 -14.41 12.05 13.89
N THR A 224 -13.63 11.10 13.38
CA THR A 224 -14.13 9.87 12.80
C THR A 224 -14.23 8.79 13.87
N LYS A 225 -15.47 8.30 14.12
CA LYS A 225 -15.73 7.12 14.95
C LYS A 225 -15.87 5.88 14.09
N LEU A 226 -15.78 4.71 14.73
CA LEU A 226 -15.93 3.43 14.04
C LEU A 226 -17.29 3.31 13.33
N GLY A 227 -18.36 3.80 13.91
CA GLY A 227 -19.69 3.81 13.32
C GLY A 227 -19.76 4.47 11.94
N ASN A 228 -18.86 5.42 11.63
CA ASN A 228 -18.82 6.09 10.32
C ASN A 228 -18.40 5.16 9.17
N ILE A 229 -17.73 4.05 9.46
CA ILE A 229 -17.25 3.09 8.45
C ILE A 229 -18.05 1.80 8.42
N LEU A 230 -18.92 1.55 9.42
CA LEU A 230 -19.69 0.31 9.51
C LEU A 230 -20.90 0.32 8.56
N ASP A 231 -21.17 -0.85 7.96
CA ASP A 231 -22.37 -1.10 7.18
C ASP A 231 -23.59 -1.23 8.09
N LYS A 232 -24.73 -0.62 7.70
CA LYS A 232 -25.98 -0.67 8.48
C LYS A 232 -26.59 -2.07 8.52
N ALA A 233 -26.43 -2.83 7.46
CA ALA A 233 -26.90 -4.21 7.34
C ALA A 233 -25.75 -5.10 6.88
N VAL A 234 -25.47 -6.15 7.64
CA VAL A 234 -24.35 -7.05 7.40
C VAL A 234 -24.85 -8.51 7.35
N ASP A 235 -24.38 -9.26 6.38
CA ASP A 235 -24.69 -10.69 6.23
C ASP A 235 -24.26 -11.49 7.47
N LYS A 236 -25.12 -12.41 7.90
CA LYS A 236 -24.87 -13.30 9.05
C LYS A 236 -23.57 -14.12 8.95
N LYS A 237 -23.04 -14.33 7.74
CA LYS A 237 -21.76 -15.01 7.53
C LYS A 237 -20.58 -14.35 8.26
N TYR A 238 -20.67 -13.06 8.57
CA TYR A 238 -19.64 -12.33 9.31
C TYR A 238 -19.73 -12.52 10.81
N THR A 239 -20.89 -12.95 11.36
CA THR A 239 -21.06 -13.29 12.76
C THR A 239 -20.25 -14.55 13.07
N ILE A 240 -19.41 -14.51 14.10
CA ILE A 240 -18.58 -15.66 14.48
C ILE A 240 -19.42 -16.72 15.18
N SER A 241 -19.06 -17.99 14.97
CA SER A 241 -19.76 -19.11 15.57
C SER A 241 -19.59 -19.16 17.11
N ASP A 242 -20.53 -19.80 17.81
CA ASP A 242 -20.46 -20.01 19.26
C ASP A 242 -19.14 -20.67 19.68
N LYS A 243 -18.70 -21.68 18.92
CA LYS A 243 -17.43 -22.36 19.16
C LYS A 243 -16.23 -21.42 19.10
N LEU A 244 -16.21 -20.53 18.09
CA LEU A 244 -15.13 -19.55 17.93
C LEU A 244 -15.19 -18.50 19.04
N TRP A 245 -16.38 -18.02 19.35
CA TRP A 245 -16.59 -17.04 20.42
C TRP A 245 -16.17 -17.57 21.80
N ALA A 246 -16.63 -18.77 22.17
CA ALA A 246 -16.20 -19.42 23.39
C ALA A 246 -14.68 -19.63 23.45
N GLY A 247 -14.06 -19.97 22.31
CA GLY A 247 -12.61 -20.09 22.17
C GLY A 247 -11.86 -18.77 22.42
N HIS A 248 -12.40 -17.64 21.91
CA HIS A 248 -11.84 -16.31 22.16
C HIS A 248 -11.93 -15.93 23.65
N GLN A 249 -13.10 -16.15 24.27
CA GLN A 249 -13.32 -15.84 25.68
C GLN A 249 -12.37 -16.65 26.58
N ARG A 250 -12.24 -17.98 26.32
CA ARG A 250 -11.32 -18.85 27.06
C ARG A 250 -9.88 -18.38 26.93
N ARG A 251 -9.38 -18.14 25.69
CA ARG A 251 -8.01 -17.66 25.47
C ARG A 251 -7.73 -16.34 26.17
N LYS A 252 -8.67 -15.40 26.14
CA LYS A 252 -8.51 -14.11 26.84
C LYS A 252 -8.38 -14.30 28.35
N LYS A 253 -9.17 -15.21 28.94
CA LYS A 253 -9.08 -15.57 30.36
C LYS A 253 -7.72 -16.20 30.70
N GLU A 254 -7.31 -17.20 29.92
CA GLU A 254 -6.02 -17.90 30.13
C GLU A 254 -4.82 -16.93 30.02
N HIS A 255 -4.84 -16.01 29.05
CA HIS A 255 -3.79 -15.01 28.90
C HIS A 255 -3.78 -14.00 30.05
N LYS A 256 -4.96 -13.59 30.53
CA LYS A 256 -5.05 -12.72 31.70
C LYS A 256 -4.48 -13.37 32.96
N GLU A 257 -4.77 -14.65 33.19
CA GLU A 257 -4.22 -15.45 34.30
C GLU A 257 -2.69 -15.59 34.24
N LYS A 258 -2.13 -15.63 33.02
CA LYS A 258 -0.67 -15.68 32.79
C LYS A 258 0.00 -14.30 32.82
N GLY A 259 -0.72 -13.23 33.14
CA GLY A 259 -0.20 -11.86 33.10
C GLY A 259 0.04 -11.29 31.68
N ASN A 260 -0.45 -11.97 30.63
CA ASN A 260 -0.34 -11.54 29.24
C ASN A 260 -1.58 -10.74 28.82
N GLY A 261 -1.39 -9.64 28.13
CA GLY A 261 -2.49 -8.79 27.60
C GLY A 261 -3.11 -9.29 26.30
N PHE A 262 -2.85 -10.53 25.86
CA PHE A 262 -3.36 -11.06 24.60
C PHE A 262 -4.82 -11.52 24.70
N GLY A 263 -5.55 -11.36 23.60
CA GLY A 263 -6.95 -11.80 23.51
C GLY A 263 -7.66 -11.12 22.34
N TYR A 264 -8.98 -11.21 22.33
CA TYR A 264 -9.80 -10.50 21.38
C TYR A 264 -10.04 -9.06 21.83
N SER A 265 -10.30 -8.18 20.86
CA SER A 265 -10.74 -6.79 21.06
C SER A 265 -12.15 -6.62 20.51
N LEU A 266 -13.05 -6.08 21.33
CA LEU A 266 -14.45 -5.84 20.99
C LEU A 266 -14.68 -4.33 20.86
N PHE A 267 -15.35 -3.93 19.78
CA PHE A 267 -15.65 -2.54 19.44
C PHE A 267 -17.12 -2.38 19.07
N ASN A 268 -17.62 -1.17 19.15
CA ASN A 268 -18.95 -0.77 18.73
C ASN A 268 -18.92 0.52 17.91
N GLU A 269 -20.07 1.01 17.47
CA GLU A 269 -20.21 2.22 16.66
C GLU A 269 -19.64 3.48 17.32
N ASP A 270 -19.64 3.55 18.67
CA ASP A 270 -19.13 4.69 19.44
C ASP A 270 -17.62 4.65 19.68
N SER A 271 -16.97 3.55 19.35
CA SER A 271 -15.51 3.40 19.52
C SER A 271 -14.77 4.45 18.69
N GLU A 272 -13.86 5.19 19.32
CA GLU A 272 -13.05 6.21 18.64
C GLU A 272 -12.11 5.59 17.60
N TYR A 273 -11.57 4.43 17.90
CA TYR A 273 -10.69 3.68 16.99
C TYR A 273 -10.62 2.19 17.36
N THR A 274 -10.20 1.39 16.39
CA THR A 274 -9.95 -0.05 16.55
C THR A 274 -8.46 -0.34 16.75
N SER A 275 -8.13 -1.59 17.03
CA SER A 275 -6.79 -2.15 16.85
C SER A 275 -6.39 -2.13 15.36
N THR A 276 -5.11 -2.37 15.08
CA THR A 276 -4.60 -2.53 13.70
C THR A 276 -5.18 -3.78 13.05
N ILE A 277 -5.80 -3.65 11.86
CA ILE A 277 -6.09 -4.82 11.03
C ILE A 277 -4.78 -5.41 10.50
N SER A 278 -4.56 -6.71 10.75
CA SER A 278 -3.38 -7.42 10.28
C SER A 278 -3.67 -8.27 9.05
N ALA A 279 -2.61 -8.67 8.32
CA ALA A 279 -2.75 -9.63 7.22
C ALA A 279 -3.30 -11.00 7.65
N ARG A 280 -3.32 -11.28 8.95
CA ARG A 280 -3.83 -12.53 9.55
C ARG A 280 -5.28 -12.43 10.00
N TYR A 281 -5.92 -11.27 9.88
CA TYR A 281 -7.30 -11.02 10.28
C TYR A 281 -8.30 -12.05 9.72
N TYR A 282 -8.01 -12.60 8.55
CA TYR A 282 -8.83 -13.66 7.94
C TYR A 282 -8.96 -14.92 8.81
N LYS A 283 -8.01 -15.20 9.70
CA LYS A 283 -7.98 -16.44 10.51
C LYS A 283 -9.15 -16.48 11.48
N ASP A 284 -9.17 -15.57 12.44
CA ASP A 284 -10.17 -15.58 13.50
C ASP A 284 -10.75 -14.18 13.85
N GLY A 285 -10.19 -13.13 13.27
CA GLY A 285 -10.68 -11.76 13.43
C GLY A 285 -10.49 -11.18 14.82
N SER A 286 -9.68 -11.80 15.68
CA SER A 286 -9.54 -11.43 17.09
C SER A 286 -9.09 -10.01 17.35
N GLU A 287 -8.37 -9.41 16.40
CA GLU A 287 -7.90 -8.02 16.51
C GLU A 287 -9.05 -7.00 16.52
N ILE A 288 -10.13 -7.28 15.74
CA ILE A 288 -11.25 -6.36 15.59
C ILE A 288 -12.55 -7.17 15.47
N LEU A 289 -13.28 -7.28 16.56
CA LEU A 289 -14.64 -7.82 16.58
C LEU A 289 -15.62 -6.70 16.83
N ILE A 290 -16.72 -6.68 16.07
CA ILE A 290 -17.78 -5.71 16.21
C ILE A 290 -18.90 -6.31 17.06
N ASP A 291 -19.25 -5.63 18.13
CA ASP A 291 -20.32 -6.04 19.04
C ASP A 291 -21.68 -6.02 18.33
N GLN A 292 -22.51 -7.01 18.66
CA GLN A 292 -23.87 -7.12 18.15
C GLN A 292 -24.82 -7.42 19.32
N LYS A 293 -25.87 -6.61 19.47
CA LYS A 293 -26.86 -6.80 20.54
C LYS A 293 -27.53 -8.17 20.44
N GLY A 294 -27.38 -9.00 21.50
CA GLY A 294 -28.04 -10.29 21.62
C GLY A 294 -27.50 -11.39 20.69
N GLN A 295 -26.35 -11.19 20.05
CA GLN A 295 -25.69 -12.16 19.18
C GLN A 295 -24.18 -12.20 19.46
N ASN A 296 -23.51 -13.22 18.91
CA ASN A 296 -22.05 -13.23 18.91
C ASN A 296 -21.51 -12.05 18.10
N PRO A 297 -20.34 -11.52 18.46
CA PRO A 297 -19.72 -10.44 17.70
C PRO A 297 -19.41 -10.89 16.26
N ARG A 298 -19.22 -9.92 15.37
CA ARG A 298 -18.90 -10.19 13.96
C ARG A 298 -17.54 -9.66 13.57
N LYS A 299 -17.01 -10.21 12.49
CA LYS A 299 -15.86 -9.63 11.78
C LYS A 299 -16.32 -8.43 10.94
N LEU A 300 -15.37 -7.61 10.53
CA LEU A 300 -15.60 -6.58 9.50
C LEU A 300 -15.99 -7.23 8.16
N THR A 301 -16.81 -6.57 7.37
CA THR A 301 -16.96 -6.87 5.96
C THR A 301 -15.69 -6.46 5.20
N LYS A 302 -15.49 -6.98 3.97
CA LYS A 302 -14.35 -6.55 3.15
C LYS A 302 -14.42 -5.05 2.78
N ARG A 303 -15.63 -4.48 2.68
CA ARG A 303 -15.83 -3.05 2.44
C ARG A 303 -15.50 -2.21 3.68
N GLU A 304 -15.90 -2.65 4.86
CA GLU A 304 -15.52 -2.02 6.12
C GLU A 304 -14.00 -2.06 6.34
N ALA A 305 -13.33 -3.16 5.98
CA ALA A 305 -11.89 -3.25 6.03
C ALA A 305 -11.19 -2.26 5.07
N ALA A 306 -11.77 -2.02 3.89
CA ALA A 306 -11.31 -1.00 2.95
C ALA A 306 -11.47 0.42 3.52
N ARG A 307 -12.65 0.74 4.07
CA ARG A 307 -12.92 2.04 4.72
C ARG A 307 -12.01 2.28 5.92
N LEU A 308 -11.72 1.23 6.71
CA LEU A 308 -10.82 1.30 7.85
C LEU A 308 -9.39 1.69 7.46
N GLN A 309 -8.99 1.40 6.23
CA GLN A 309 -7.73 1.85 5.63
C GLN A 309 -7.87 3.15 4.81
N GLY A 310 -9.09 3.71 4.72
CA GLY A 310 -9.36 4.95 3.98
C GLY A 310 -9.34 4.81 2.46
N PHE A 311 -9.58 3.60 1.94
CA PHE A 311 -9.79 3.40 0.51
C PHE A 311 -11.13 4.00 0.07
N PRO A 312 -11.22 4.56 -1.13
CA PRO A 312 -12.46 5.17 -1.62
C PRO A 312 -13.57 4.14 -1.86
N GLU A 313 -14.84 4.58 -1.80
CA GLU A 313 -16.00 3.70 -1.95
C GLU A 313 -16.06 2.98 -3.31
N ASN A 314 -15.57 3.61 -4.36
CA ASN A 314 -15.49 3.05 -5.70
C ASN A 314 -14.28 2.14 -5.92
N PHE A 315 -13.46 1.90 -4.90
CA PHE A 315 -12.34 0.96 -4.99
C PHE A 315 -12.87 -0.47 -5.14
N GLU A 316 -12.55 -1.13 -6.24
CA GLU A 316 -13.00 -2.48 -6.55
C GLU A 316 -12.27 -3.52 -5.70
N ILE A 317 -13.02 -4.50 -5.17
CA ILE A 317 -12.49 -5.59 -4.33
C ILE A 317 -12.86 -6.94 -4.98
N PRO A 318 -12.22 -7.33 -6.09
CA PRO A 318 -12.59 -8.49 -6.91
C PRO A 318 -12.11 -9.82 -6.34
N CYS A 319 -11.91 -9.92 -5.04
CA CYS A 319 -11.38 -11.11 -4.37
C CYS A 319 -12.29 -11.58 -3.24
N SER A 320 -12.01 -12.79 -2.72
CA SER A 320 -12.69 -13.36 -1.55
C SER A 320 -12.42 -12.53 -0.29
N ASP A 321 -13.31 -12.64 0.72
CA ASP A 321 -13.13 -11.97 2.01
C ASP A 321 -11.75 -12.28 2.63
N MET A 322 -11.27 -13.53 2.53
CA MET A 322 -9.96 -13.93 3.03
C MET A 322 -8.82 -13.16 2.36
N GLN A 323 -8.84 -13.05 1.03
CA GLN A 323 -7.83 -12.30 0.29
C GLN A 323 -7.94 -10.79 0.53
N ALA A 324 -9.17 -10.26 0.65
CA ALA A 324 -9.38 -8.86 0.99
C ALA A 324 -8.76 -8.50 2.35
N TYR A 325 -8.98 -9.31 3.38
CA TYR A 325 -8.36 -9.07 4.69
C TYR A 325 -6.84 -9.13 4.64
N LYS A 326 -6.27 -10.09 3.90
CA LYS A 326 -4.82 -10.17 3.70
C LYS A 326 -4.29 -8.92 3.01
N GLN A 327 -4.96 -8.47 1.96
CA GLN A 327 -4.59 -7.29 1.18
C GLN A 327 -4.71 -5.99 2.00
N PHE A 328 -5.85 -5.74 2.66
CA PHE A 328 -6.02 -4.53 3.49
C PHE A 328 -5.14 -4.56 4.74
N GLY A 329 -4.89 -5.73 5.32
CA GLY A 329 -3.95 -5.88 6.45
C GLY A 329 -2.50 -5.53 6.07
N ASN A 330 -2.05 -5.90 4.87
CA ASN A 330 -0.74 -5.56 4.34
C ASN A 330 -0.67 -4.13 3.80
N SER A 331 -1.80 -3.52 3.47
CA SER A 331 -1.83 -2.20 2.85
C SER A 331 -1.56 -1.08 3.86
N VAL A 332 -1.53 0.14 3.36
CA VAL A 332 -1.32 1.38 4.11
C VAL A 332 -2.65 2.08 4.41
N SER A 333 -2.63 3.04 5.34
CA SER A 333 -3.73 3.98 5.52
C SER A 333 -3.62 5.09 4.48
N VAL A 334 -4.53 5.11 3.51
CA VAL A 334 -4.52 6.05 2.38
C VAL A 334 -4.54 7.52 2.83
N PRO A 335 -5.29 7.95 3.86
CA PRO A 335 -5.26 9.34 4.32
C PRO A 335 -3.90 9.79 4.87
N VAL A 336 -3.14 8.89 5.51
CA VAL A 336 -1.77 9.21 5.96
C VAL A 336 -0.87 9.44 4.74
N ILE A 337 -0.98 8.57 3.72
CA ILE A 337 -0.20 8.73 2.49
C ILE A 337 -0.56 10.04 1.79
N LYS A 338 -1.85 10.38 1.68
CA LYS A 338 -2.30 11.66 1.10
C LYS A 338 -1.71 12.87 1.83
N ALA A 339 -1.69 12.83 3.15
CA ALA A 339 -1.11 13.91 3.95
C ALA A 339 0.40 14.04 3.71
N LEU A 340 1.13 12.92 3.68
CA LEU A 340 2.56 12.90 3.39
C LEU A 340 2.86 13.35 1.96
N ALA A 341 2.11 12.85 0.98
CA ALA A 341 2.26 13.23 -0.42
C ALA A 341 2.05 14.75 -0.63
N LYS A 342 1.08 15.36 0.04
CA LYS A 342 0.86 16.82 0.00
C LYS A 342 2.06 17.61 0.51
N GLU A 343 2.66 17.21 1.62
CA GLU A 343 3.85 17.90 2.16
C GLU A 343 5.07 17.70 1.27
N ILE A 344 5.28 16.50 0.72
CA ILE A 344 6.33 16.21 -0.26
C ILE A 344 6.16 17.07 -1.51
N HIS A 345 4.95 17.12 -2.07
CA HIS A 345 4.64 17.90 -3.26
C HIS A 345 4.88 19.39 -3.05
N LYS A 346 4.42 19.95 -1.93
CA LYS A 346 4.66 21.35 -1.55
C LYS A 346 6.16 21.64 -1.41
N THR A 347 6.92 20.70 -0.91
CA THR A 347 8.34 20.86 -0.63
C THR A 347 9.20 20.83 -1.90
N VAL A 348 8.86 19.93 -2.86
CA VAL A 348 9.71 19.68 -4.05
C VAL A 348 9.13 20.28 -5.33
N PHE A 349 7.81 20.16 -5.54
CA PHE A 349 7.20 20.45 -6.84
C PHE A 349 6.41 21.77 -6.89
N LYS A 350 6.02 22.33 -5.74
CA LYS A 350 5.39 23.65 -5.61
C LYS A 350 6.31 24.69 -4.98
N ARG A 351 7.58 24.71 -5.31
CA ARG A 351 8.42 25.87 -4.99
C ARG A 351 7.88 27.05 -5.84
N THR A 352 7.05 27.90 -5.24
CA THR A 352 6.78 29.23 -5.78
C THR A 352 8.12 29.95 -5.90
N SER A 353 8.47 30.26 -7.13
CA SER A 353 9.54 31.22 -7.50
C SER A 353 9.32 32.55 -6.79
#